data_4df0725f64cf648536a3d56a7645e00a
#
_entry.id   4df0725f64cf648536a3d56a7645e00a
#
_cell.length_a   1.000
_cell.length_b   1.000
_cell.length_c   1.000
_cell.angle_alpha   90.00
_cell.angle_beta   90.00
_cell.angle_gamma   90.00
#
_symmetry.space_group_name_H-M   'P 1'
#
loop_
_entity.id
_entity.type
_entity.pdbx_description
1 polymer ?
#
loop_
_entity_poly.entity_id
_entity_poly.type
_entity_poly.pdbx_seq_one_letter_code
_entity_poly.pdbx_strand_id
1 'polypeptide(L)'
;MTPQNMSISTDIDSDIELLDRDGSILAFNERVLDWARRPEVPLLERLRYLCIVSSNLDEFFEVRADLHMAAYRNNDSKGVYNLKSFEAVYEAARNLVTEQYSLYNEVLLPSLEKQKIRILSHGQRNLVQKKWVQEYFKREVKPLLVPVGLDPA
;
A
#
# COMPACT_ATOMS: atom_id res chain seq x y z
N MET A 1 34.07 54.10 -9.63
CA MET A 1 33.23 53.43 -8.64
C MET A 1 32.71 52.15 -9.30
N THR A 2 33.34 51.04 -8.98
CA THR A 2 33.02 49.71 -9.50
C THR A 2 32.02 49.04 -8.54
N PRO A 3 30.90 48.45 -8.99
CA PRO A 3 30.00 47.77 -8.10
C PRO A 3 30.63 46.46 -7.66
N GLN A 4 30.75 46.27 -6.33
CA GLN A 4 31.12 45.01 -5.72
C GLN A 4 30.04 43.99 -5.98
N ASN A 5 30.40 42.91 -6.62
CA ASN A 5 29.59 41.72 -6.83
C ASN A 5 29.49 40.99 -5.50
N MET A 6 28.34 41.09 -4.84
CA MET A 6 28.03 40.36 -3.62
C MET A 6 27.63 38.94 -4.07
N SER A 7 28.61 38.05 -4.09
CA SER A 7 28.36 36.61 -4.21
C SER A 7 27.63 36.14 -2.95
N ILE A 8 26.37 35.85 -3.09
CA ILE A 8 25.60 35.10 -2.07
C ILE A 8 26.15 33.68 -2.06
N SER A 9 26.97 33.38 -1.07
CA SER A 9 27.38 32.01 -0.77
C SER A 9 26.11 31.24 -0.36
N THR A 10 25.64 30.37 -1.24
CA THR A 10 24.65 29.34 -0.89
C THR A 10 25.38 28.14 -0.30
N ASP A 11 26.03 28.31 0.83
CA ASP A 11 26.33 27.19 1.71
C ASP A 11 25.01 26.72 2.34
N ILE A 12 24.29 25.89 1.60
CA ILE A 12 23.24 25.04 2.18
C ILE A 12 23.99 24.07 3.09
N ASP A 13 23.70 24.21 4.37
CA ASP A 13 24.24 23.44 5.48
C ASP A 13 24.37 21.96 5.10
N SER A 14 25.60 21.45 5.04
CA SER A 14 25.92 20.08 4.64
C SER A 14 25.42 19.02 5.63
N ASP A 15 24.76 19.45 6.71
CA ASP A 15 24.27 18.59 7.79
C ASP A 15 22.75 18.32 7.76
N ILE A 16 22.05 18.70 6.68
CA ILE A 16 20.65 18.33 6.51
C ILE A 16 20.58 16.88 6.05
N GLU A 17 20.34 15.96 6.96
CA GLU A 17 20.04 14.57 6.64
C GLU A 17 18.61 14.48 6.07
N LEU A 18 18.51 14.21 4.78
CA LEU A 18 17.22 14.00 4.12
C LEU A 18 16.64 12.64 4.54
N LEU A 19 15.37 12.63 4.90
CA LEU A 19 14.66 11.40 5.18
C LEU A 19 14.61 10.51 3.93
N ASP A 20 14.80 9.22 4.13
CA ASP A 20 14.56 8.23 3.08
C ASP A 20 13.10 8.29 2.62
N ARG A 21 12.91 8.53 1.32
CA ARG A 21 11.60 8.73 0.73
C ARG A 21 10.73 7.48 0.82
N ASP A 22 11.28 6.32 0.51
CA ASP A 22 10.53 5.07 0.41
C ASP A 22 10.18 4.55 1.81
N GLY A 23 11.11 4.64 2.76
CA GLY A 23 10.84 4.41 4.18
C GLY A 23 9.81 5.37 4.76
N SER A 24 9.83 6.65 4.34
CA SER A 24 8.83 7.64 4.76
C SER A 24 7.43 7.34 4.24
N ILE A 25 7.29 6.80 3.02
CA ILE A 25 6.00 6.35 2.47
C ILE A 25 5.44 5.19 3.29
N LEU A 26 6.27 4.20 3.62
CA LEU A 26 5.85 3.07 4.46
C LEU A 26 5.48 3.52 5.87
N ALA A 27 6.26 4.39 6.50
CA ALA A 27 5.95 4.97 7.80
C ALA A 27 4.67 5.83 7.78
N PHE A 28 4.37 6.50 6.67
CA PHE A 28 3.09 7.18 6.49
C PHE A 28 1.94 6.17 6.48
N ASN A 29 2.06 5.07 5.76
CA ASN A 29 1.04 4.03 5.71
C ASN A 29 0.82 3.36 7.07
N GLU A 30 1.85 3.19 7.87
CA GLU A 30 1.72 2.73 9.26
C GLU A 30 0.85 3.68 10.10
N ARG A 31 1.05 5.00 9.97
CA ARG A 31 0.18 5.99 10.63
C ARG A 31 -1.27 5.95 10.14
N VAL A 32 -1.49 5.65 8.85
CA VAL A 32 -2.85 5.43 8.32
C VAL A 32 -3.47 4.17 8.92
N LEU A 33 -2.70 3.08 9.04
CA LEU A 33 -3.15 1.84 9.68
C LEU A 33 -3.50 2.04 11.16
N ASP A 34 -2.80 2.93 11.87
CA ASP A 34 -3.11 3.27 13.26
C ASP A 34 -4.52 3.83 13.44
N TRP A 35 -5.04 4.59 12.46
CA TRP A 35 -6.44 5.02 12.49
C TRP A 35 -7.41 3.86 12.38
N ALA A 36 -7.07 2.83 11.62
CA ALA A 36 -7.89 1.62 11.54
C ALA A 36 -7.88 0.79 12.83
N ARG A 37 -6.84 0.91 13.68
CA ARG A 37 -6.75 0.22 14.99
C ARG A 37 -7.60 0.86 16.07
N ARG A 38 -7.88 2.16 15.99
CA ARG A 38 -8.51 2.94 17.04
C ARG A 38 -9.98 2.57 17.22
N PRO A 39 -10.42 2.11 18.41
CA PRO A 39 -11.80 1.68 18.64
C PRO A 39 -12.80 2.84 18.65
N GLU A 40 -12.36 4.08 18.92
CA GLU A 40 -13.19 5.28 18.87
C GLU A 40 -13.54 5.73 17.45
N VAL A 41 -12.82 5.23 16.44
CA VAL A 41 -13.14 5.50 15.03
C VAL A 41 -14.32 4.62 14.60
N PRO A 42 -15.33 5.16 13.89
CA PRO A 42 -16.44 4.35 13.38
C PRO A 42 -15.99 3.15 12.56
N LEU A 43 -16.62 1.99 12.75
CA LEU A 43 -16.17 0.71 12.20
C LEU A 43 -15.95 0.71 10.69
N LEU A 44 -16.85 1.34 9.91
CA LEU A 44 -16.71 1.42 8.46
C LEU A 44 -15.58 2.38 8.04
N GLU A 45 -15.31 3.41 8.82
CA GLU A 45 -14.15 4.29 8.58
C GLU A 45 -12.84 3.55 8.88
N ARG A 46 -12.81 2.71 9.93
CA ARG A 46 -11.64 1.84 10.19
C ARG A 46 -11.38 0.90 9.02
N LEU A 47 -12.42 0.29 8.46
CA LEU A 47 -12.29 -0.52 7.24
C LEU A 47 -11.79 0.31 6.06
N ARG A 48 -12.28 1.54 5.91
CA ARG A 48 -11.83 2.46 4.86
C ARG A 48 -10.33 2.81 4.98
N TYR A 49 -9.85 3.11 6.19
CA TYR A 49 -8.41 3.34 6.41
C TYR A 49 -7.57 2.12 6.03
N LEU A 50 -8.03 0.93 6.37
CA LEU A 50 -7.37 -0.31 5.97
C LEU A 50 -7.31 -0.49 4.45
N CYS A 51 -8.38 -0.16 3.72
CA CYS A 51 -8.39 -0.17 2.25
C CYS A 51 -7.45 0.89 1.65
N ILE A 52 -7.32 2.07 2.28
CA ILE A 52 -6.35 3.10 1.86
C ILE A 52 -4.93 2.58 1.99
N VAL A 53 -4.58 1.92 3.09
CA VAL A 53 -3.26 1.28 3.26
C VAL A 53 -3.00 0.26 2.16
N SER A 54 -3.99 -0.57 1.81
CA SER A 54 -3.88 -1.55 0.73
C SER A 54 -3.57 -0.88 -0.61
N SER A 55 -4.36 0.13 -0.97
CA SER A 55 -4.17 0.86 -2.24
C SER A 55 -2.81 1.56 -2.31
N ASN A 56 -2.36 2.17 -1.21
CA ASN A 56 -1.06 2.82 -1.15
C ASN A 56 0.11 1.81 -1.25
N LEU A 57 -0.06 0.61 -0.69
CA LEU A 57 0.92 -0.47 -0.84
C LEU A 57 0.97 -1.00 -2.27
N ASP A 58 -0.18 -1.16 -2.93
CA ASP A 58 -0.23 -1.57 -4.34
C ASP A 58 0.54 -0.56 -5.21
N GLU A 59 0.28 0.74 -5.04
CA GLU A 59 1.02 1.80 -5.75
C GLU A 59 2.53 1.79 -5.41
N PHE A 60 2.87 1.58 -4.14
CA PHE A 60 4.28 1.48 -3.72
C PHE A 60 5.00 0.33 -4.43
N PHE A 61 4.38 -0.84 -4.49
CA PHE A 61 4.96 -2.01 -5.16
C PHE A 61 5.05 -1.84 -6.68
N GLU A 62 4.07 -1.22 -7.31
CA GLU A 62 4.09 -0.96 -8.75
C GLU A 62 5.15 0.06 -9.17
N VAL A 63 5.36 1.11 -8.36
CA VAL A 63 6.17 2.27 -8.78
C VAL A 63 7.56 2.28 -8.16
N ARG A 64 7.73 1.73 -6.94
CA ARG A 64 8.95 1.90 -6.14
C ARG A 64 9.74 0.63 -5.91
N ALA A 65 9.07 -0.49 -5.71
CA ALA A 65 9.74 -1.72 -5.30
C ALA A 65 10.72 -2.26 -6.34
N ASP A 66 10.53 -1.96 -7.64
CA ASP A 66 11.39 -2.46 -8.70
C ASP A 66 12.86 -1.99 -8.55
N LEU A 67 13.09 -0.75 -8.14
CA LEU A 67 14.44 -0.22 -7.91
C LEU A 67 15.17 -0.96 -6.78
N HIS A 68 14.46 -1.26 -5.70
CA HIS A 68 14.99 -2.06 -4.58
C HIS A 68 15.22 -3.52 -5.00
N MET A 69 14.31 -4.10 -5.79
CA MET A 69 14.45 -5.46 -6.32
C MET A 69 15.62 -5.57 -7.31
N ALA A 70 15.86 -4.55 -8.13
CA ALA A 70 17.01 -4.50 -9.03
C ALA A 70 18.32 -4.48 -8.24
N ALA A 71 18.42 -3.64 -7.21
CA ALA A 71 19.58 -3.59 -6.32
C ALA A 71 19.84 -4.94 -5.63
N TYR A 72 18.80 -5.63 -5.18
CA TYR A 72 18.91 -6.96 -4.61
C TYR A 72 19.43 -8.00 -5.63
N ARG A 73 18.84 -8.04 -6.84
CA ARG A 73 19.25 -8.97 -7.90
C ARG A 73 20.69 -8.75 -8.36
N ASN A 74 21.12 -7.49 -8.42
CA ASN A 74 22.47 -7.11 -8.83
C ASN A 74 23.52 -7.22 -7.69
N ASN A 75 23.08 -7.51 -6.48
CA ASN A 75 23.94 -7.53 -5.28
C ASN A 75 24.63 -6.17 -5.04
N ASP A 76 23.92 -5.07 -5.26
CA ASP A 76 24.47 -3.72 -5.14
C ASP A 76 24.75 -3.39 -3.67
N SER A 77 25.97 -2.98 -3.36
CA SER A 77 26.40 -2.60 -2.01
C SER A 77 26.54 -1.10 -1.79
N LYS A 78 26.33 -0.29 -2.86
CA LYS A 78 26.54 1.16 -2.85
C LYS A 78 25.37 1.89 -3.52
N GLY A 79 25.26 3.19 -3.22
CA GLY A 79 24.19 4.04 -3.77
C GLY A 79 22.96 4.08 -2.88
N VAL A 80 21.94 4.80 -3.31
CA VAL A 80 20.66 4.97 -2.60
C VAL A 80 19.90 3.64 -2.53
N TYR A 81 19.85 2.92 -3.66
CA TYR A 81 19.26 1.57 -3.74
C TYR A 81 20.37 0.55 -3.63
N ASN A 82 20.39 -0.21 -2.55
CA ASN A 82 21.39 -1.23 -2.25
C ASN A 82 20.76 -2.36 -1.41
N LEU A 83 21.50 -3.39 -1.10
CA LEU A 83 21.01 -4.53 -0.30
C LEU A 83 20.42 -4.09 1.04
N LYS A 84 21.05 -3.17 1.75
CA LYS A 84 20.57 -2.69 3.05
C LYS A 84 19.25 -1.92 2.91
N SER A 85 19.12 -1.08 1.90
CA SER A 85 17.87 -0.35 1.64
C SER A 85 16.75 -1.32 1.22
N PHE A 86 17.06 -2.36 0.44
CA PHE A 86 16.10 -3.41 0.11
C PHE A 86 15.61 -4.14 1.36
N GLU A 87 16.53 -4.61 2.22
CA GLU A 87 16.16 -5.32 3.45
C GLU A 87 15.25 -4.48 4.35
N ALA A 88 15.58 -3.20 4.55
CA ALA A 88 14.80 -2.28 5.37
C ALA A 88 13.38 -2.06 4.81
N VAL A 89 13.26 -1.82 3.50
CA VAL A 89 11.97 -1.62 2.82
C VAL A 89 11.14 -2.91 2.82
N TYR A 90 11.79 -4.05 2.55
CA TYR A 90 11.12 -5.35 2.55
C TYR A 90 10.56 -5.70 3.94
N GLU A 91 11.34 -5.51 5.00
CA GLU A 91 10.92 -5.77 6.36
C GLU A 91 9.77 -4.84 6.78
N ALA A 92 9.89 -3.54 6.52
CA ALA A 92 8.84 -2.57 6.83
C ALA A 92 7.53 -2.87 6.09
N ALA A 93 7.59 -3.15 4.79
CA ALA A 93 6.41 -3.50 3.99
C ALA A 93 5.78 -4.82 4.47
N ARG A 94 6.58 -5.85 4.75
CA ARG A 94 6.10 -7.13 5.26
C ARG A 94 5.41 -6.99 6.61
N ASN A 95 5.96 -6.22 7.53
CA ASN A 95 5.38 -5.97 8.84
C ASN A 95 4.03 -5.26 8.68
N LEU A 96 3.98 -4.21 7.87
CA LEU A 96 2.76 -3.45 7.59
C LEU A 96 1.65 -4.35 7.01
N VAL A 97 1.97 -5.21 6.03
CA VAL A 97 1.02 -6.18 5.45
C VAL A 97 0.53 -7.17 6.51
N THR A 98 1.45 -7.71 7.32
CA THR A 98 1.11 -8.68 8.36
C THR A 98 0.14 -8.07 9.38
N GLU A 99 0.41 -6.87 9.84
CA GLU A 99 -0.44 -6.16 10.79
C GLU A 99 -1.79 -5.76 10.19
N GLN A 100 -1.81 -5.34 8.93
CA GLN A 100 -3.03 -5.05 8.18
C GLN A 100 -3.96 -6.27 8.13
N TYR A 101 -3.43 -7.44 7.78
CA TYR A 101 -4.23 -8.66 7.69
C TYR A 101 -4.65 -9.19 9.07
N SER A 102 -3.81 -9.07 10.10
CA SER A 102 -4.19 -9.40 11.47
C SER A 102 -5.36 -8.53 11.95
N LEU A 103 -5.24 -7.20 11.78
CA LEU A 103 -6.32 -6.26 12.13
C LEU A 103 -7.62 -6.58 11.36
N TYR A 104 -7.52 -6.88 10.07
CA TYR A 104 -8.67 -7.22 9.25
C TYR A 104 -9.36 -8.49 9.74
N ASN A 105 -8.62 -9.58 9.87
CA ASN A 105 -9.18 -10.90 10.17
C ASN A 105 -9.62 -11.05 11.62
N GLU A 106 -8.85 -10.51 12.58
CA GLU A 106 -9.05 -10.76 13.99
C GLU A 106 -9.93 -9.70 14.67
N VAL A 107 -10.00 -8.50 14.11
CA VAL A 107 -10.74 -7.39 14.72
C VAL A 107 -11.88 -6.88 13.86
N LEU A 108 -11.60 -6.49 12.60
CA LEU A 108 -12.60 -5.81 11.78
C LEU A 108 -13.68 -6.76 11.26
N LEU A 109 -13.32 -7.93 10.73
CA LEU A 109 -14.31 -8.93 10.27
C LEU A 109 -15.26 -9.37 11.37
N PRO A 110 -14.79 -9.78 12.58
CA PRO A 110 -15.69 -10.12 13.67
C PRO A 110 -16.55 -8.94 14.14
N SER A 111 -16.02 -7.72 14.09
CA SER A 111 -16.78 -6.52 14.47
C SER A 111 -17.87 -6.19 13.46
N LEU A 112 -17.62 -6.35 12.16
CA LEU A 112 -18.62 -6.23 11.10
C LEU A 112 -19.73 -7.26 11.26
N GLU A 113 -19.38 -8.52 11.56
CA GLU A 113 -20.36 -9.59 11.75
C GLU A 113 -21.30 -9.30 12.94
N LYS A 114 -20.78 -8.76 14.04
CA LYS A 114 -21.59 -8.27 15.17
C LYS A 114 -22.59 -7.19 14.76
N GLN A 115 -22.25 -6.38 13.77
CA GLN A 115 -23.13 -5.35 13.17
C GLN A 115 -23.99 -5.90 12.03
N LYS A 116 -24.05 -7.24 11.85
CA LYS A 116 -24.81 -7.93 10.79
C LYS A 116 -24.31 -7.63 9.37
N ILE A 117 -23.09 -7.17 9.23
CA ILE A 117 -22.40 -6.96 7.95
C ILE A 117 -21.47 -8.15 7.74
N ARG A 118 -21.71 -8.94 6.69
CA ARG A 118 -20.90 -10.11 6.37
C ARG A 118 -20.24 -9.99 5.01
N ILE A 119 -18.94 -10.14 4.97
CA ILE A 119 -18.16 -10.26 3.74
C ILE A 119 -18.09 -11.74 3.39
N LEU A 120 -18.76 -12.12 2.30
CA LEU A 120 -18.89 -13.53 1.91
C LEU A 120 -17.83 -13.91 0.87
N SER A 121 -17.08 -14.95 1.15
CA SER A 121 -16.23 -15.60 0.15
C SER A 121 -17.08 -16.37 -0.88
N HIS A 122 -16.43 -16.80 -1.99
CA HIS A 122 -17.13 -17.52 -3.06
C HIS A 122 -17.90 -18.74 -2.54
N GLY A 123 -17.33 -19.54 -1.65
CA GLY A 123 -17.94 -20.77 -1.11
C GLY A 123 -19.09 -20.54 -0.13
N GLN A 124 -19.19 -19.37 0.47
CA GLN A 124 -20.17 -19.06 1.53
C GLN A 124 -21.52 -18.55 0.99
N ARG A 125 -21.61 -18.28 -0.31
CA ARG A 125 -22.82 -17.77 -0.94
C ARG A 125 -23.89 -18.86 -1.10
N ASN A 126 -25.13 -18.56 -0.69
CA ASN A 126 -26.29 -19.42 -0.96
C ASN A 126 -26.74 -19.29 -2.43
N LEU A 127 -27.72 -20.10 -2.84
CA LEU A 127 -28.17 -20.15 -4.24
C LEU A 127 -28.73 -18.81 -4.73
N VAL A 128 -29.46 -18.09 -3.90
CA VAL A 128 -30.05 -16.78 -4.24
C VAL A 128 -28.93 -15.75 -4.45
N GLN A 129 -27.96 -15.73 -3.54
CA GLN A 129 -26.79 -14.83 -3.65
C GLN A 129 -25.94 -15.16 -4.87
N LYS A 130 -25.71 -16.44 -5.17
CA LYS A 130 -24.98 -16.86 -6.39
C LYS A 130 -25.67 -16.36 -7.65
N LYS A 131 -27.00 -16.53 -7.73
CA LYS A 131 -27.79 -16.05 -8.86
C LYS A 131 -27.70 -14.54 -9.01
N TRP A 132 -27.88 -13.79 -7.92
CA TRP A 132 -27.77 -12.34 -7.91
C TRP A 132 -26.39 -11.85 -8.38
N VAL A 133 -25.32 -12.43 -7.85
CA VAL A 133 -23.93 -12.08 -8.25
C VAL A 133 -23.70 -12.37 -9.73
N GLN A 134 -24.23 -13.49 -10.25
CA GLN A 134 -24.09 -13.85 -11.67
C GLN A 134 -24.83 -12.87 -12.59
N GLU A 135 -26.03 -12.45 -12.21
CA GLU A 135 -26.83 -11.47 -12.95
C GLU A 135 -26.16 -10.09 -12.90
N TYR A 136 -25.70 -9.67 -11.73
CA TYR A 136 -24.96 -8.42 -11.56
C TYR A 136 -23.69 -8.40 -12.43
N PHE A 137 -22.89 -9.47 -12.37
CA PHE A 137 -21.67 -9.59 -13.19
C PHE A 137 -21.98 -9.45 -14.69
N LYS A 138 -22.99 -10.15 -15.19
CA LYS A 138 -23.38 -10.10 -16.60
C LYS A 138 -23.83 -8.71 -17.05
N ARG A 139 -24.55 -7.99 -16.19
CA ARG A 139 -25.14 -6.70 -16.52
C ARG A 139 -24.17 -5.55 -16.35
N GLU A 140 -23.44 -5.54 -15.22
CA GLU A 140 -22.66 -4.36 -14.81
C GLU A 140 -21.16 -4.52 -15.05
N VAL A 141 -20.59 -5.73 -14.85
CA VAL A 141 -19.15 -5.93 -14.89
C VAL A 141 -18.68 -6.39 -16.26
N LYS A 142 -19.32 -7.43 -16.81
CA LYS A 142 -18.91 -8.04 -18.09
C LYS A 142 -18.80 -7.04 -19.25
N PRO A 143 -19.69 -6.04 -19.41
CA PRO A 143 -19.57 -5.06 -20.50
C PRO A 143 -18.35 -4.15 -20.42
N LEU A 144 -17.72 -4.03 -19.22
CA LEU A 144 -16.54 -3.21 -18.99
C LEU A 144 -15.24 -4.00 -19.23
N LEU A 145 -15.32 -5.32 -19.35
CA LEU A 145 -14.14 -6.18 -19.54
C LEU A 145 -13.73 -6.23 -21.01
N VAL A 146 -12.48 -5.91 -21.27
CA VAL A 146 -11.86 -6.09 -22.58
C VAL A 146 -11.01 -7.36 -22.54
N PRO A 147 -11.32 -8.39 -23.33
CA PRO A 147 -10.51 -9.60 -23.39
C PRO A 147 -9.16 -9.28 -24.04
N VAL A 148 -8.08 -9.67 -23.35
CA VAL A 148 -6.71 -9.60 -23.88
C VAL A 148 -6.26 -11.02 -24.20
N GLY A 149 -5.90 -11.27 -25.46
CA GLY A 149 -5.27 -12.53 -25.87
C GLY A 149 -3.86 -12.60 -25.29
N LEU A 150 -3.57 -13.66 -24.54
CA LEU A 150 -2.20 -14.00 -24.18
C LEU A 150 -1.64 -14.84 -25.32
N ASP A 151 -0.63 -14.33 -26.02
CA ASP A 151 0.12 -15.10 -27.00
C ASP A 151 1.13 -15.96 -26.24
N PRO A 152 1.01 -17.29 -26.25
CA PRO A 152 2.02 -18.16 -25.69
C PRO A 152 3.19 -18.24 -26.67
N ALA A 153 4.18 -17.35 -26.49
CA ALA A 153 5.45 -17.45 -27.21
C ALA A 153 6.31 -18.58 -26.67
#